data_79902d54c68bf98e31dc3ee64a2c3635
#
_entry.id   79902d54c68bf98e31dc3ee64a2c3635
#
_cell.length_a   1.000
_cell.length_b   1.000
_cell.length_c   1.000
_cell.angle_alpha   90.00
_cell.angle_beta   90.00
_cell.angle_gamma   90.00
#
_symmetry.space_group_name_H-M   'P 1'
#
loop_
_entity.id
_entity.type
_entity.pdbx_description
1 polymer ?
#
loop_
_entity_poly.entity_id
_entity_poly.type
_entity_poly.pdbx_seq_one_letter_code
_entity_poly.pdbx_strand_id
1 'polypeptide(L)'
;QKMLKTSMGDVQRRYQAIPYGWKEIDIAALIARLIVQQKIQINYGGAVVGKEERRLVDFLRKKTEIDKAIVARRIAPTEELIRKSVNFLRDYLGAMDIPSDEDGLIRFVLNTFETKQSHYQKLLDEFYSKERYPEKETVTAARDLMNDVLSQRKDNVALLKRMVQRQDDLLDSAEDMEGVEMFFKAQRTVFDDAK
;
A
#
# COMPACT_ATOMS: atom_id res chain seq x y z
N GLN A 1 -5.17 2.66 -29.44
CA GLN A 1 -5.49 1.21 -29.44
C GLN A 1 -5.99 0.83 -28.05
N LYS A 2 -7.27 0.44 -27.91
CA LYS A 2 -7.74 -0.20 -26.66
C LYS A 2 -6.99 -1.51 -26.53
N MET A 3 -6.06 -1.59 -25.61
CA MET A 3 -5.46 -2.88 -25.24
C MET A 3 -6.59 -3.78 -24.71
N LEU A 4 -6.85 -4.85 -25.44
CA LEU A 4 -7.80 -5.90 -25.03
C LEU A 4 -7.30 -6.45 -23.68
N LYS A 5 -8.17 -6.36 -22.67
CA LYS A 5 -7.88 -6.94 -21.36
C LYS A 5 -7.88 -8.46 -21.51
N THR A 6 -6.76 -9.10 -21.25
CA THR A 6 -6.61 -10.56 -21.32
C THR A 6 -6.93 -11.16 -19.95
N SER A 7 -7.96 -11.99 -19.87
CA SER A 7 -8.27 -12.70 -18.62
C SER A 7 -7.37 -13.93 -18.44
N MET A 8 -7.29 -14.47 -17.25
CA MET A 8 -6.63 -15.74 -16.97
C MET A 8 -7.30 -16.89 -17.75
N GLY A 9 -8.65 -16.83 -17.93
CA GLY A 9 -9.39 -17.76 -18.76
C GLY A 9 -8.97 -17.71 -20.23
N ASP A 10 -8.72 -16.51 -20.78
CA ASP A 10 -8.21 -16.36 -22.16
C ASP A 10 -6.80 -16.97 -22.29
N VAL A 11 -5.94 -16.75 -21.30
CA VAL A 11 -4.61 -17.35 -21.26
C VAL A 11 -4.71 -18.87 -21.24
N GLN A 12 -5.55 -19.45 -20.39
CA GLN A 12 -5.75 -20.90 -20.35
C GLN A 12 -6.28 -21.42 -21.68
N ARG A 13 -7.35 -20.87 -22.22
CA ARG A 13 -7.90 -21.30 -23.52
C ARG A 13 -6.86 -21.27 -24.62
N ARG A 14 -6.04 -20.23 -24.69
CA ARG A 14 -5.01 -20.09 -25.72
C ARG A 14 -3.94 -21.16 -25.61
N TYR A 15 -3.41 -21.42 -24.40
CA TYR A 15 -2.28 -22.34 -24.24
C TYR A 15 -2.70 -23.81 -24.08
N GLN A 16 -3.95 -24.09 -23.77
CA GLN A 16 -4.51 -25.44 -23.83
C GLN A 16 -4.83 -25.88 -25.28
N ALA A 17 -5.09 -24.93 -26.18
CA ALA A 17 -5.37 -25.22 -27.58
C ALA A 17 -4.09 -25.60 -28.36
N ILE A 18 -4.30 -26.21 -29.56
CA ILE A 18 -3.23 -26.46 -30.54
C ILE A 18 -2.62 -25.11 -30.97
N PRO A 19 -1.30 -24.99 -31.12
CA PRO A 19 -0.28 -26.03 -31.09
C PRO A 19 0.34 -26.32 -29.70
N TYR A 20 -0.08 -25.62 -28.63
CA TYR A 20 0.60 -25.68 -27.33
C TYR A 20 0.23 -26.92 -26.52
N GLY A 21 -1.07 -27.18 -26.31
CA GLY A 21 -1.58 -28.34 -25.58
C GLY A 21 -1.17 -28.44 -24.11
N TRP A 22 -0.88 -27.30 -23.46
CA TRP A 22 -0.41 -27.29 -22.06
C TRP A 22 -1.54 -27.64 -21.10
N LYS A 23 -1.19 -28.27 -19.98
CA LYS A 23 -2.15 -28.54 -18.91
C LYS A 23 -2.46 -27.25 -18.13
N GLU A 24 -3.69 -27.14 -17.65
CA GLU A 24 -4.15 -26.00 -16.83
C GLU A 24 -3.20 -25.70 -15.67
N ILE A 25 -2.75 -26.74 -14.98
CA ILE A 25 -1.86 -26.60 -13.83
C ILE A 25 -0.50 -26.00 -14.20
N ASP A 26 0.05 -26.34 -15.35
CA ASP A 26 1.36 -25.84 -15.81
C ASP A 26 1.24 -24.35 -16.19
N ILE A 27 0.13 -23.97 -16.83
CA ILE A 27 -0.17 -22.57 -17.16
C ILE A 27 -0.31 -21.74 -15.87
N ALA A 28 -1.08 -22.25 -14.91
CA ALA A 28 -1.28 -21.56 -13.63
C ALA A 28 0.05 -21.41 -12.86
N ALA A 29 0.89 -22.45 -12.86
CA ALA A 29 2.22 -22.42 -12.22
C ALA A 29 3.16 -21.41 -12.90
N LEU A 30 3.15 -21.33 -14.23
CA LEU A 30 3.96 -20.35 -14.97
C LEU A 30 3.50 -18.91 -14.65
N ILE A 31 2.19 -18.66 -14.68
CA ILE A 31 1.63 -17.34 -14.34
C ILE A 31 1.97 -16.97 -12.89
N ALA A 32 1.81 -17.89 -11.93
CA ALA A 32 2.21 -17.66 -10.54
C ALA A 32 3.70 -17.29 -10.42
N ARG A 33 4.57 -18.00 -11.13
CA ARG A 33 6.02 -17.70 -11.17
C ARG A 33 6.30 -16.29 -11.71
N LEU A 34 5.61 -15.88 -12.79
CA LEU A 34 5.77 -14.55 -13.37
C LEU A 34 5.26 -13.44 -12.42
N ILE A 35 4.23 -13.72 -11.61
CA ILE A 35 3.76 -12.82 -10.56
C ILE A 35 4.81 -12.66 -9.46
N VAL A 36 5.35 -13.79 -8.96
CA VAL A 36 6.42 -13.76 -7.94
C VAL A 36 7.65 -13.02 -8.44
N GLN A 37 8.02 -13.21 -9.72
CA GLN A 37 9.11 -12.49 -10.38
C GLN A 37 8.76 -11.02 -10.72
N GLN A 38 7.58 -10.54 -10.35
CA GLN A 38 7.11 -9.18 -10.59
C GLN A 38 7.11 -8.77 -12.08
N LYS A 39 6.93 -9.71 -13.01
CA LYS A 39 6.81 -9.44 -14.44
C LYS A 39 5.39 -9.09 -14.87
N ILE A 40 4.43 -9.73 -14.22
CA ILE A 40 3.00 -9.54 -14.44
C ILE A 40 2.27 -9.37 -13.11
N GLN A 41 1.05 -8.87 -13.18
CA GLN A 41 0.13 -8.74 -12.05
C GLN A 41 -1.27 -9.22 -12.45
N ILE A 42 -2.06 -9.57 -11.46
CA ILE A 42 -3.48 -9.86 -11.63
C ILE A 42 -4.28 -8.65 -11.13
N ASN A 43 -5.24 -8.23 -11.95
CA ASN A 43 -6.25 -7.26 -11.55
C ASN A 43 -7.60 -7.97 -11.40
N TYR A 44 -8.25 -7.80 -10.27
CA TYR A 44 -9.55 -8.39 -9.98
C TYR A 44 -10.48 -7.34 -9.37
N GLY A 45 -11.68 -7.17 -9.95
CA GLY A 45 -12.62 -6.14 -9.50
C GLY A 45 -12.08 -4.70 -9.61
N GLY A 46 -11.16 -4.43 -10.54
CA GLY A 46 -10.55 -3.10 -10.72
C GLY A 46 -9.34 -2.82 -9.83
N ALA A 47 -8.99 -3.72 -8.91
CA ALA A 47 -7.85 -3.58 -8.02
C ALA A 47 -6.72 -4.56 -8.37
N VAL A 48 -5.47 -4.16 -8.08
CA VAL A 48 -4.31 -5.05 -8.18
C VAL A 48 -4.38 -6.08 -7.05
N VAL A 49 -4.20 -7.36 -7.40
CA VAL A 49 -4.10 -8.45 -6.44
C VAL A 49 -2.64 -8.57 -5.98
N GLY A 50 -2.41 -8.36 -4.69
CA GLY A 50 -1.07 -8.50 -4.09
C GLY A 50 -0.57 -9.94 -4.14
N LYS A 51 0.75 -10.12 -4.20
CA LYS A 51 1.40 -11.46 -4.21
C LYS A 51 1.09 -12.28 -2.94
N GLU A 52 0.77 -11.62 -1.84
CA GLU A 52 0.41 -12.24 -0.55
C GLU A 52 -1.09 -12.56 -0.42
N GLU A 53 -1.90 -12.29 -1.46
CA GLU A 53 -3.33 -12.54 -1.42
C GLU A 53 -3.63 -14.04 -1.40
N ARG A 54 -4.27 -14.52 -0.33
CA ARG A 54 -4.60 -15.94 -0.15
C ARG A 54 -5.44 -16.53 -1.27
N ARG A 55 -6.28 -15.70 -1.89
CA ARG A 55 -7.15 -16.09 -3.01
C ARG A 55 -6.44 -16.07 -4.37
N LEU A 56 -5.15 -15.75 -4.43
CA LEU A 56 -4.42 -15.69 -5.70
C LEU A 56 -4.53 -17.01 -6.50
N VAL A 57 -4.45 -18.15 -5.81
CA VAL A 57 -4.59 -19.48 -6.43
C VAL A 57 -5.98 -19.66 -7.07
N ASP A 58 -7.05 -19.17 -6.41
CA ASP A 58 -8.41 -19.22 -6.97
C ASP A 58 -8.50 -18.41 -8.26
N PHE A 59 -7.91 -17.22 -8.31
CA PHE A 59 -7.89 -16.37 -9.49
C PHE A 59 -7.14 -16.99 -10.67
N LEU A 60 -6.22 -17.91 -10.41
CA LEU A 60 -5.45 -18.61 -11.45
C LEU A 60 -6.10 -19.90 -11.92
N ARG A 61 -6.99 -20.54 -11.12
CA ARG A 61 -7.46 -21.91 -11.38
C ARG A 61 -8.96 -22.09 -11.33
N LYS A 62 -9.69 -21.34 -10.49
CA LYS A 62 -11.12 -21.57 -10.27
C LYS A 62 -11.94 -21.05 -11.45
N LYS A 63 -12.70 -21.92 -12.09
CA LYS A 63 -13.48 -21.62 -13.32
C LYS A 63 -14.40 -20.39 -13.18
N THR A 64 -14.91 -20.13 -11.99
CA THR A 64 -15.78 -18.97 -11.73
C THR A 64 -15.01 -17.64 -11.60
N GLU A 65 -13.69 -17.70 -11.43
CA GLU A 65 -12.85 -16.54 -11.13
C GLU A 65 -11.89 -16.19 -12.29
N ILE A 66 -11.41 -17.18 -13.06
CA ILE A 66 -10.39 -16.98 -14.09
C ILE A 66 -10.79 -15.99 -15.19
N ASP A 67 -12.07 -15.91 -15.53
CA ASP A 67 -12.55 -14.97 -16.56
C ASP A 67 -12.63 -13.52 -16.05
N LYS A 68 -12.65 -13.32 -14.72
CA LYS A 68 -12.67 -12.00 -14.06
C LYS A 68 -11.25 -11.55 -13.66
N ALA A 69 -10.31 -12.47 -13.60
CA ALA A 69 -8.92 -12.22 -13.24
C ALA A 69 -8.16 -11.74 -14.49
N ILE A 70 -7.88 -10.45 -14.57
CA ILE A 70 -7.19 -9.84 -15.71
C ILE A 70 -5.68 -9.93 -15.49
N VAL A 71 -5.00 -10.58 -16.42
CA VAL A 71 -3.53 -10.65 -16.47
C VAL A 71 -3.01 -9.39 -17.16
N ALA A 72 -2.16 -8.66 -16.49
CA ALA A 72 -1.57 -7.43 -17.00
C ALA A 72 -0.05 -7.43 -16.80
N ARG A 73 0.67 -6.72 -17.69
CA ARG A 73 2.08 -6.45 -17.45
C ARG A 73 2.23 -5.57 -16.21
N ARG A 74 3.11 -5.96 -15.28
CA ARG A 74 3.42 -5.10 -14.14
C ARG A 74 4.21 -3.88 -14.60
N ILE A 75 3.85 -2.74 -14.07
CA ILE A 75 4.58 -1.49 -14.26
C ILE A 75 5.40 -1.26 -12.98
N ALA A 76 6.72 -1.23 -13.10
CA ALA A 76 7.60 -0.87 -12.00
C ALA A 76 7.62 0.65 -11.79
N PRO A 77 7.90 1.12 -10.57
CA PRO A 77 8.19 2.54 -10.33
C PRO A 77 9.38 3.01 -11.17
N THR A 78 9.29 4.22 -11.69
CA THR A 78 10.43 4.84 -12.39
C THR A 78 11.52 5.25 -11.40
N GLU A 79 12.77 5.32 -11.86
CA GLU A 79 13.90 5.82 -11.04
C GLU A 79 13.62 7.23 -10.48
N GLU A 80 12.96 8.08 -11.26
CA GLU A 80 12.55 9.40 -10.81
C GLU A 80 11.55 9.34 -9.64
N LEU A 81 10.56 8.45 -9.71
CA LEU A 81 9.59 8.27 -8.64
C LEU A 81 10.25 7.72 -7.37
N ILE A 82 11.14 6.73 -7.51
CA ILE A 82 11.93 6.21 -6.39
C ILE A 82 12.74 7.34 -5.75
N ARG A 83 13.48 8.11 -6.54
CA ARG A 83 14.29 9.23 -6.03
C ARG A 83 13.44 10.28 -5.31
N LYS A 84 12.29 10.68 -5.88
CA LYS A 84 11.37 11.63 -5.23
C LYS A 84 10.86 11.08 -3.89
N SER A 85 10.50 9.80 -3.86
CA SER A 85 10.02 9.13 -2.65
C SER A 85 11.10 9.06 -1.57
N VAL A 86 12.33 8.74 -1.94
CA VAL A 86 13.48 8.70 -1.00
C VAL A 86 13.76 10.08 -0.43
N ASN A 87 13.79 11.13 -1.27
CA ASN A 87 14.03 12.49 -0.81
C ASN A 87 12.93 12.95 0.15
N PHE A 88 11.67 12.78 -0.22
CA PHE A 88 10.54 13.09 0.67
C PHE A 88 10.66 12.37 2.03
N LEU A 89 10.96 11.07 2.03
CA LEU A 89 11.09 10.31 3.28
C LEU A 89 12.25 10.78 4.16
N ARG A 90 13.34 11.24 3.55
CA ARG A 90 14.44 11.86 4.29
C ARG A 90 14.01 13.14 5.02
N ASP A 91 13.29 13.99 4.29
CA ASP A 91 12.76 15.24 4.85
C ASP A 91 11.72 14.96 5.94
N TYR A 92 10.79 14.02 5.66
CA TYR A 92 9.69 13.65 6.55
C TYR A 92 10.11 12.97 7.87
N LEU A 93 11.17 12.17 7.83
CA LEU A 93 11.62 11.39 8.98
C LEU A 93 12.93 11.92 9.61
N GLY A 94 13.62 12.85 8.95
CA GLY A 94 14.95 13.26 9.37
C GLY A 94 15.98 12.11 9.28
N ALA A 95 15.71 11.07 8.50
CA ALA A 95 16.52 9.86 8.43
C ALA A 95 17.36 9.80 7.16
N MET A 96 18.63 9.37 7.29
CA MET A 96 19.56 9.28 6.14
C MET A 96 19.51 7.93 5.42
N ASP A 97 19.16 6.86 6.12
CA ASP A 97 19.24 5.48 5.62
C ASP A 97 17.89 5.00 5.08
N ILE A 98 17.45 5.61 3.97
CA ILE A 98 16.24 5.19 3.25
C ILE A 98 16.65 4.24 2.11
N PRO A 99 16.06 3.01 2.02
CA PRO A 99 16.32 2.10 0.91
C PRO A 99 16.00 2.74 -0.44
N SER A 100 16.89 2.53 -1.43
CA SER A 100 16.71 3.05 -2.80
C SER A 100 16.30 1.98 -3.82
N ASP A 101 16.28 0.70 -3.42
CA ASP A 101 15.70 -0.37 -4.21
C ASP A 101 14.19 -0.45 -4.02
N GLU A 102 13.45 -0.92 -5.02
CA GLU A 102 11.98 -0.93 -4.99
C GLU A 102 11.43 -1.72 -3.80
N ASP A 103 11.88 -2.95 -3.58
CA ASP A 103 11.31 -3.81 -2.54
C ASP A 103 11.64 -3.31 -1.12
N GLY A 104 12.84 -2.80 -0.92
CA GLY A 104 13.27 -2.18 0.32
C GLY A 104 12.46 -0.91 0.62
N LEU A 105 12.34 -0.02 -0.37
CA LEU A 105 11.59 1.22 -0.24
C LEU A 105 10.11 0.97 0.06
N ILE A 106 9.46 0.06 -0.65
CA ILE A 106 8.04 -0.27 -0.41
C ILE A 106 7.84 -0.83 1.00
N ARG A 107 8.68 -1.77 1.44
CA ARG A 107 8.60 -2.29 2.81
C ARG A 107 8.80 -1.20 3.85
N PHE A 108 9.75 -0.30 3.62
CA PHE A 108 10.03 0.82 4.50
C PHE A 108 8.83 1.76 4.59
N VAL A 109 8.24 2.15 3.45
CA VAL A 109 7.03 2.99 3.38
C VAL A 109 5.88 2.32 4.13
N LEU A 110 5.55 1.08 3.81
CA LEU A 110 4.45 0.38 4.46
C LEU A 110 4.63 0.30 5.97
N ASN A 111 5.81 -0.14 6.44
CA ASN A 111 6.11 -0.22 7.88
C ASN A 111 5.99 1.14 8.58
N THR A 112 6.52 2.18 7.98
CA THR A 112 6.48 3.55 8.55
C THR A 112 5.05 4.06 8.68
N PHE A 113 4.28 3.97 7.61
CA PHE A 113 2.90 4.49 7.59
C PHE A 113 1.94 3.62 8.41
N GLU A 114 2.08 2.30 8.41
CA GLU A 114 1.30 1.39 9.27
C GLU A 114 1.59 1.61 10.76
N THR A 115 2.85 1.86 11.11
CA THR A 115 3.24 2.17 12.50
C THR A 115 2.62 3.49 12.96
N LYS A 116 2.74 4.56 12.15
CA LYS A 116 2.12 5.86 12.48
C LYS A 116 0.59 5.76 12.54
N GLN A 117 -0.04 5.10 11.58
CA GLN A 117 -1.49 4.89 11.56
C GLN A 117 -1.96 4.16 12.82
N SER A 118 -1.28 3.08 13.20
CA SER A 118 -1.59 2.31 14.40
C SER A 118 -1.41 3.12 15.67
N HIS A 119 -0.36 3.94 15.73
CA HIS A 119 -0.11 4.85 16.85
C HIS A 119 -1.23 5.89 17.00
N TYR A 120 -1.61 6.56 15.92
CA TYR A 120 -2.68 7.56 15.95
C TYR A 120 -4.04 6.94 16.27
N GLN A 121 -4.33 5.75 15.72
CA GLN A 121 -5.55 5.00 16.08
C GLN A 121 -5.57 4.67 17.57
N LYS A 122 -4.44 4.23 18.13
CA LYS A 122 -4.33 3.92 19.55
C LYS A 122 -4.56 5.16 20.42
N LEU A 123 -4.03 6.33 20.05
CA LEU A 123 -4.30 7.58 20.76
C LEU A 123 -5.81 7.88 20.78
N LEU A 124 -6.48 7.73 19.63
CA LEU A 124 -7.92 7.97 19.52
C LEU A 124 -8.73 7.01 20.39
N ASP A 125 -8.38 5.73 20.41
CA ASP A 125 -9.12 4.69 21.14
C ASP A 125 -8.87 4.77 22.65
N GLU A 126 -7.64 4.99 23.10
CA GLU A 126 -7.28 4.98 24.51
C GLU A 126 -7.62 6.29 25.23
N PHE A 127 -7.41 7.43 24.56
CA PHE A 127 -7.53 8.72 25.21
C PHE A 127 -8.77 9.49 24.77
N TYR A 128 -8.95 9.68 23.49
CA TYR A 128 -10.04 10.53 22.97
C TYR A 128 -11.43 9.87 22.96
N SER A 129 -11.50 8.58 23.21
CA SER A 129 -12.78 7.87 23.39
C SER A 129 -13.40 8.11 24.78
N LYS A 130 -12.56 8.38 25.77
CA LYS A 130 -12.95 8.47 27.19
C LYS A 130 -12.96 9.92 27.70
N GLU A 131 -12.03 10.73 27.22
CA GLU A 131 -11.77 12.08 27.73
C GLU A 131 -11.76 13.09 26.59
N ARG A 132 -12.08 14.36 26.92
CA ARG A 132 -11.99 15.48 25.97
C ARG A 132 -10.62 16.14 26.06
N TYR A 133 -9.61 15.47 25.52
CA TYR A 133 -8.30 16.08 25.31
C TYR A 133 -8.32 17.03 24.11
N PRO A 134 -7.45 18.04 24.08
CA PRO A 134 -7.32 18.94 22.92
C PRO A 134 -6.81 18.18 21.68
N GLU A 135 -6.99 18.80 20.51
CA GLU A 135 -6.39 18.33 19.24
C GLU A 135 -6.88 16.97 18.72
N LYS A 136 -8.10 16.55 19.08
CA LYS A 136 -8.70 15.30 18.55
C LYS A 136 -8.82 15.32 17.03
N GLU A 137 -9.17 16.47 16.46
CA GLU A 137 -9.35 16.62 15.03
C GLU A 137 -8.02 16.47 14.29
N THR A 138 -6.94 17.02 14.84
CA THR A 138 -5.57 16.88 14.34
C THR A 138 -5.13 15.41 14.27
N VAL A 139 -5.33 14.66 15.38
CA VAL A 139 -5.00 13.23 15.42
C VAL A 139 -5.86 12.42 14.44
N THR A 140 -7.15 12.79 14.31
CA THR A 140 -8.04 12.11 13.36
C THR A 140 -7.59 12.36 11.92
N ALA A 141 -7.28 13.61 11.58
CA ALA A 141 -6.80 13.99 10.25
C ALA A 141 -5.47 13.30 9.91
N ALA A 142 -4.52 13.26 10.86
CA ALA A 142 -3.26 12.58 10.70
C ALA A 142 -3.44 11.07 10.43
N ARG A 143 -4.31 10.38 11.21
CA ARG A 143 -4.63 8.97 10.97
C ARG A 143 -5.27 8.75 9.59
N ASP A 144 -6.20 9.60 9.19
CA ASP A 144 -6.90 9.48 7.90
C ASP A 144 -5.96 9.73 6.73
N LEU A 145 -4.98 10.62 6.88
CA LEU A 145 -3.93 10.84 5.89
C LEU A 145 -3.04 9.60 5.73
N MET A 146 -2.67 8.92 6.82
CA MET A 146 -1.96 7.63 6.75
C MET A 146 -2.81 6.57 6.02
N ASN A 147 -4.10 6.48 6.33
CA ASN A 147 -5.02 5.57 5.66
C ASN A 147 -5.16 5.87 4.16
N ASP A 148 -5.18 7.14 3.76
CA ASP A 148 -5.24 7.55 2.35
C ASP A 148 -4.03 7.03 1.57
N VAL A 149 -2.81 7.18 2.10
CA VAL A 149 -1.59 6.63 1.48
C VAL A 149 -1.65 5.10 1.44
N LEU A 150 -1.98 4.45 2.55
CA LEU A 150 -2.04 2.99 2.67
C LEU A 150 -3.18 2.36 1.85
N SER A 151 -4.17 3.13 1.40
CA SER A 151 -5.22 2.64 0.50
C SER A 151 -4.65 2.05 -0.79
N GLN A 152 -3.46 2.49 -1.20
CA GLN A 152 -2.76 2.06 -2.41
C GLN A 152 -1.72 0.94 -2.17
N ARG A 153 -1.67 0.35 -0.97
CA ARG A 153 -0.64 -0.63 -0.56
C ARG A 153 -0.48 -1.87 -1.45
N LYS A 154 -1.45 -2.17 -2.30
CA LYS A 154 -1.41 -3.31 -3.23
C LYS A 154 -0.70 -3.02 -4.55
N ASP A 155 -0.43 -1.75 -4.86
CA ASP A 155 0.24 -1.30 -6.08
C ASP A 155 1.40 -0.37 -5.72
N ASN A 156 2.63 -0.82 -5.95
CA ASN A 156 3.84 -0.09 -5.57
C ASN A 156 3.93 1.29 -6.21
N VAL A 157 3.55 1.39 -7.49
CA VAL A 157 3.56 2.68 -8.22
C VAL A 157 2.51 3.62 -7.68
N ALA A 158 1.30 3.12 -7.45
CA ALA A 158 0.20 3.91 -6.90
C ALA A 158 0.50 4.36 -5.47
N LEU A 159 1.08 3.50 -4.63
CA LEU A 159 1.51 3.82 -3.27
C LEU A 159 2.52 4.97 -3.24
N LEU A 160 3.62 4.84 -3.99
CA LEU A 160 4.66 5.88 -4.03
C LEU A 160 4.14 7.19 -4.63
N LYS A 161 3.31 7.13 -5.69
CA LYS A 161 2.67 8.31 -6.26
C LYS A 161 1.75 9.00 -5.26
N ARG A 162 0.91 8.25 -4.54
CA ARG A 162 0.01 8.81 -3.54
C ARG A 162 0.80 9.49 -2.42
N MET A 163 1.84 8.84 -1.91
CA MET A 163 2.73 9.42 -0.89
C MET A 163 3.36 10.74 -1.36
N VAL A 164 3.95 10.77 -2.56
CA VAL A 164 4.56 12.00 -3.12
C VAL A 164 3.51 13.09 -3.43
N GLN A 165 2.31 12.72 -3.85
CA GLN A 165 1.21 13.68 -4.07
C GLN A 165 0.73 14.34 -2.77
N ARG A 166 0.86 13.63 -1.65
CA ARG A 166 0.45 14.11 -0.33
C ARG A 166 1.61 14.61 0.51
N GLN A 167 2.80 14.83 -0.10
CA GLN A 167 4.01 15.17 0.65
C GLN A 167 3.86 16.41 1.54
N ASP A 168 3.21 17.48 1.02
CA ASP A 168 3.03 18.72 1.78
C ASP A 168 2.06 18.51 2.94
N ASP A 169 0.92 17.87 2.70
CA ASP A 169 -0.04 17.50 3.75
C ASP A 169 0.60 16.60 4.84
N LEU A 170 1.51 15.70 4.43
CA LEU A 170 2.22 14.80 5.34
C LEU A 170 3.24 15.54 6.21
N LEU A 171 3.95 16.52 5.65
CA LEU A 171 4.90 17.35 6.40
C LEU A 171 4.16 18.24 7.39
N ASP A 172 3.11 18.93 6.96
CA ASP A 172 2.27 19.78 7.82
C ASP A 172 1.66 18.95 8.97
N SER A 173 1.11 17.77 8.64
CA SER A 173 0.58 16.85 9.64
C SER A 173 1.63 16.33 10.63
N ALA A 174 2.87 16.16 10.21
CA ALA A 174 3.94 15.74 11.11
C ALA A 174 4.29 16.86 12.11
N GLU A 175 4.35 18.10 11.65
CA GLU A 175 4.59 19.29 12.50
C GLU A 175 3.45 19.48 13.52
N ASP A 176 2.19 19.41 13.07
CA ASP A 176 1.02 19.49 13.94
C ASP A 176 1.02 18.38 15.02
N MET A 177 1.41 17.17 14.64
CA MET A 177 1.46 16.03 15.57
C MET A 177 2.58 16.12 16.62
N GLU A 178 3.65 16.89 16.39
CA GLU A 178 4.68 17.14 17.41
C GLU A 178 4.08 17.82 18.66
N GLY A 179 3.19 18.77 18.47
CA GLY A 179 2.47 19.42 19.57
C GLY A 179 1.60 18.45 20.36
N VAL A 180 0.87 17.57 19.66
CA VAL A 180 0.05 16.53 20.29
C VAL A 180 0.91 15.54 21.10
N GLU A 181 2.00 15.07 20.54
CA GLU A 181 2.88 14.13 21.23
C GLU A 181 3.55 14.76 22.45
N MET A 182 3.95 16.03 22.36
CA MET A 182 4.46 16.77 23.52
C MET A 182 3.41 16.91 24.62
N PHE A 183 2.16 17.17 24.28
CA PHE A 183 1.06 17.22 25.24
C PHE A 183 0.92 15.89 25.99
N PHE A 184 0.83 14.76 25.30
CA PHE A 184 0.67 13.44 25.91
C PHE A 184 1.89 13.02 26.72
N LYS A 185 3.09 13.46 26.34
CA LYS A 185 4.35 13.12 27.01
C LYS A 185 4.59 13.94 28.28
N ALA A 186 4.27 15.23 28.28
CA ALA A 186 4.70 16.16 29.31
C ALA A 186 3.58 16.88 30.05
N GLN A 187 2.41 17.08 29.43
CA GLN A 187 1.37 17.97 29.97
C GLN A 187 0.09 17.23 30.40
N ARG A 188 -0.10 16.00 29.97
CA ARG A 188 -1.33 15.24 30.23
C ARG A 188 -1.62 15.09 31.72
N THR A 189 -0.62 14.71 32.53
CA THR A 189 -0.81 14.55 33.99
C THR A 189 -1.27 15.85 34.66
N VAL A 190 -0.66 16.96 34.28
CA VAL A 190 -1.06 18.28 34.80
C VAL A 190 -2.48 18.66 34.38
N PHE A 191 -2.84 18.30 33.15
CA PHE A 191 -4.20 18.54 32.63
C PHE A 191 -5.25 17.67 33.35
N ASP A 192 -4.92 16.41 33.64
CA ASP A 192 -5.82 15.48 34.34
C ASP A 192 -5.98 15.89 35.83
N ASP A 193 -4.93 16.41 36.47
CA ASP A 193 -4.96 16.89 37.86
C ASP A 193 -5.73 18.22 38.01
N ALA A 194 -5.89 18.98 36.93
CA ALA A 194 -6.60 20.27 36.93
C ALA A 194 -8.11 20.17 36.69
N LYS A 195 -8.63 18.94 36.45
CA LYS A 195 -10.06 18.66 36.30
C LYS A 195 -10.72 18.38 37.64
#